data_5b03017d9dec62c7d6b69e44b354d251
#
_entry.id   5b03017d9dec62c7d6b69e44b354d251
#
_cell.length_a   1.000
_cell.length_b   1.000
_cell.length_c   1.000
_cell.angle_alpha   90.00
_cell.angle_beta   90.00
_cell.angle_gamma   90.00
#
_symmetry.space_group_name_H-M   'P 1'
#
loop_
_entity.id
_entity.type
_entity.pdbx_description
1 polymer ?
#
loop_
_entity_poly.entity_id
_entity_poly.type
_entity_poly.pdbx_seq_one_letter_code
_entity_poly.pdbx_strand_id
1 'polypeptide(L)'
;FISLILTHIIAISSIAQNFEGEVVYQNTYKSKMPSLTDEKFTSMMGVTQDYFIKNGWYKSVSNGTLLQWQIYIPADNKMYTKMSNNEAALWTDASTNSDSVISEELNKGVINILGYSCDEFILHCTSGTQKYYFNSKLGIDPKLYVNHKYGNWYAYVSKSNAVPLKIEIDNAQFTMTYTASEVKPQKLDASVFQLPPGIATAKSPY
;
A
#
# COMPACT_ATOMS: atom_id res chain seq x y z
N PHE A 1 13.78 -53.84 -32.86
CA PHE A 1 14.34 -52.58 -32.32
C PHE A 1 13.19 -51.70 -31.89
N ILE A 2 12.93 -51.60 -30.57
CA ILE A 2 11.92 -50.70 -30.00
C ILE A 2 12.69 -49.46 -29.57
N SER A 3 12.45 -48.31 -30.29
CA SER A 3 13.04 -47.02 -29.95
C SER A 3 12.17 -46.35 -28.84
N LEU A 4 12.74 -46.21 -27.63
CA LEU A 4 12.11 -45.57 -26.51
C LEU A 4 12.32 -44.04 -26.68
N ILE A 5 11.28 -43.32 -27.08
CA ILE A 5 11.29 -41.85 -27.15
C ILE A 5 11.07 -41.32 -25.73
N LEU A 6 12.15 -40.83 -25.12
CA LEU A 6 12.15 -40.18 -23.82
C LEU A 6 11.71 -38.74 -23.97
N THR A 7 10.41 -38.46 -23.75
CA THR A 7 9.88 -37.09 -23.74
C THR A 7 10.30 -36.38 -22.46
N HIS A 8 11.26 -35.43 -22.59
CA HIS A 8 11.60 -34.53 -21.49
C HIS A 8 10.49 -33.47 -21.32
N ILE A 9 9.72 -33.59 -20.25
CA ILE A 9 8.80 -32.52 -19.82
C ILE A 9 9.66 -31.43 -19.16
N ILE A 10 9.90 -30.35 -19.88
CA ILE A 10 10.49 -29.14 -19.32
C ILE A 10 9.42 -28.47 -18.49
N ALA A 11 9.49 -28.61 -17.16
CA ALA A 11 8.69 -27.80 -16.26
C ALA A 11 9.14 -26.34 -16.34
N ILE A 12 8.43 -25.53 -17.10
CA ILE A 12 8.60 -24.08 -17.10
C ILE A 12 8.07 -23.58 -15.78
N SER A 13 8.96 -23.33 -14.81
CA SER A 13 8.63 -22.59 -13.60
C SER A 13 8.21 -21.19 -14.02
N SER A 14 6.92 -20.92 -14.08
CA SER A 14 6.43 -19.55 -14.26
C SER A 14 6.86 -18.77 -13.01
N ILE A 15 7.85 -17.91 -13.15
CA ILE A 15 8.13 -16.89 -12.13
C ILE A 15 6.86 -16.04 -12.10
N ALA A 16 6.14 -16.10 -10.98
CA ALA A 16 4.96 -15.26 -10.79
C ALA A 16 5.39 -13.81 -11.00
N GLN A 17 4.87 -13.20 -12.06
CA GLN A 17 5.20 -11.80 -12.38
C GLN A 17 4.63 -10.94 -11.27
N ASN A 18 5.46 -10.06 -10.68
CA ASN A 18 5.00 -9.07 -9.72
C ASN A 18 3.87 -8.22 -10.33
N PHE A 19 2.85 -7.97 -9.52
CA PHE A 19 1.77 -7.06 -9.92
C PHE A 19 2.36 -5.68 -10.23
N GLU A 20 2.01 -5.17 -11.40
CA GLU A 20 2.27 -3.81 -11.86
C GLU A 20 0.96 -3.24 -12.36
N GLY A 21 0.56 -2.08 -11.85
CA GLY A 21 -0.72 -1.48 -12.23
C GLY A 21 -1.25 -0.48 -11.23
N GLU A 22 -2.55 -0.26 -11.33
CA GLU A 22 -3.33 0.65 -10.51
C GLU A 22 -4.37 -0.11 -9.70
N VAL A 23 -4.56 0.28 -8.44
CA VAL A 23 -5.69 -0.11 -7.61
C VAL A 23 -6.43 1.17 -7.20
N VAL A 24 -7.71 1.27 -7.52
CA VAL A 24 -8.56 2.38 -7.09
C VAL A 24 -9.24 1.99 -5.78
N TYR A 25 -9.08 2.82 -4.75
CA TYR A 25 -9.74 2.62 -3.46
C TYR A 25 -10.87 3.61 -3.25
N GLN A 26 -11.94 3.14 -2.60
CA GLN A 26 -12.94 3.96 -1.93
C GLN A 26 -12.60 4.02 -0.46
N ASN A 27 -12.59 5.23 0.09
CA ASN A 27 -12.10 5.50 1.43
C ASN A 27 -13.24 5.98 2.34
N THR A 28 -13.21 5.52 3.59
CA THR A 28 -14.08 6.03 4.65
C THR A 28 -13.26 6.36 5.89
N TYR A 29 -13.68 7.40 6.60
CA TYR A 29 -12.98 7.89 7.79
C TYR A 29 -13.97 8.13 8.91
N LYS A 30 -13.57 7.77 10.13
CA LYS A 30 -14.26 8.13 11.37
C LYS A 30 -13.27 8.79 12.31
N SER A 31 -13.54 10.00 12.70
CA SER A 31 -12.74 10.72 13.69
C SER A 31 -13.16 10.30 15.11
N LYS A 32 -12.18 10.13 15.98
CA LYS A 32 -12.38 9.97 17.42
C LYS A 32 -11.95 11.23 18.17
N MET A 33 -11.55 12.27 17.42
CA MET A 33 -11.12 13.56 17.97
C MET A 33 -12.31 14.53 18.05
N PRO A 34 -12.61 15.14 19.22
CA PRO A 34 -13.76 16.03 19.37
C PRO A 34 -13.73 17.27 18.44
N SER A 35 -12.55 17.71 18.01
CA SER A 35 -12.35 18.89 17.17
C SER A 35 -12.43 18.62 15.66
N LEU A 36 -12.59 17.35 15.23
CA LEU A 36 -12.61 16.97 13.84
C LEU A 36 -13.82 16.06 13.55
N THR A 37 -14.78 16.54 12.75
CA THR A 37 -15.93 15.72 12.34
C THR A 37 -15.54 14.72 11.25
N ASP A 38 -16.31 13.64 11.10
CA ASP A 38 -16.10 12.64 10.05
C ASP A 38 -16.12 13.25 8.64
N GLU A 39 -17.06 14.19 8.39
CA GLU A 39 -17.20 14.88 7.11
C GLU A 39 -15.98 15.74 6.79
N LYS A 40 -15.48 16.48 7.80
CA LYS A 40 -14.28 17.31 7.62
C LYS A 40 -13.05 16.45 7.39
N PHE A 41 -12.90 15.35 8.16
CA PHE A 41 -11.80 14.41 7.97
C PHE A 41 -11.85 13.78 6.58
N THR A 42 -13.03 13.31 6.15
CA THR A 42 -13.26 12.75 4.80
C THR A 42 -12.93 13.79 3.71
N SER A 43 -13.38 15.02 3.85
CA SER A 43 -13.06 16.10 2.90
C SER A 43 -11.55 16.36 2.80
N MET A 44 -10.84 16.33 3.92
CA MET A 44 -9.39 16.56 3.95
C MET A 44 -8.60 15.44 3.28
N MET A 45 -8.99 14.19 3.53
CA MET A 45 -8.25 13.00 3.08
C MET A 45 -8.70 12.48 1.72
N GLY A 46 -9.97 12.74 1.33
CA GLY A 46 -10.56 12.29 0.08
C GLY A 46 -11.26 10.94 0.16
N VAL A 47 -12.33 10.78 -0.62
CA VAL A 47 -13.13 9.55 -0.69
C VAL A 47 -12.59 8.54 -1.69
N THR A 48 -11.67 8.95 -2.57
CA THR A 48 -11.02 8.07 -3.56
C THR A 48 -9.52 8.24 -3.51
N GLN A 49 -8.83 7.13 -3.79
CA GLN A 49 -7.38 7.08 -3.90
C GLN A 49 -6.97 6.18 -5.05
N ASP A 50 -6.21 6.73 -6.00
CA ASP A 50 -5.58 5.97 -7.06
C ASP A 50 -4.19 5.53 -6.58
N TYR A 51 -3.96 4.22 -6.51
CA TYR A 51 -2.72 3.63 -6.02
C TYR A 51 -1.99 2.91 -7.15
N PHE A 52 -0.85 3.45 -7.54
CA PHE A 52 0.04 2.92 -8.57
C PHE A 52 1.21 2.18 -7.93
N ILE A 53 1.56 0.99 -8.44
CA ILE A 53 2.68 0.20 -7.93
C ILE A 53 3.46 -0.46 -9.05
N LYS A 54 4.78 -0.46 -8.93
CA LYS A 54 5.73 -1.08 -9.87
C LYS A 54 7.09 -1.29 -9.20
N ASN A 55 7.57 -2.54 -9.18
CA ASN A 55 8.97 -2.87 -8.83
C ASN A 55 9.50 -2.15 -7.58
N GLY A 56 8.76 -2.15 -6.49
CA GLY A 56 9.14 -1.51 -5.23
C GLY A 56 8.74 -0.03 -5.09
N TRP A 57 8.41 0.63 -6.19
CA TRP A 57 7.87 1.99 -6.21
C TRP A 57 6.37 1.97 -6.01
N TYR A 58 5.84 2.95 -5.31
CA TYR A 58 4.40 3.21 -5.33
C TYR A 58 4.09 4.70 -5.19
N LYS A 59 2.93 5.07 -5.71
CA LYS A 59 2.35 6.40 -5.60
C LYS A 59 0.87 6.28 -5.31
N SER A 60 0.37 7.09 -4.40
CA SER A 60 -1.06 7.29 -4.20
C SER A 60 -1.45 8.73 -4.51
N VAL A 61 -2.59 8.90 -5.17
CA VAL A 61 -3.19 10.20 -5.46
C VAL A 61 -4.58 10.22 -4.83
N SER A 62 -4.84 11.22 -3.98
CA SER A 62 -6.12 11.37 -3.30
C SER A 62 -6.90 12.55 -3.90
N ASN A 63 -8.24 12.46 -3.86
CA ASN A 63 -9.11 13.59 -4.20
C ASN A 63 -9.45 14.48 -2.99
N GLY A 64 -8.68 14.39 -1.90
CA GLY A 64 -8.85 15.19 -0.70
C GLY A 64 -8.48 16.67 -0.89
N THR A 65 -9.07 17.52 -0.07
CA THR A 65 -8.74 18.97 -0.07
C THR A 65 -7.39 19.26 0.57
N LEU A 66 -6.89 18.40 1.45
CA LEU A 66 -5.59 18.54 2.13
C LEU A 66 -4.56 17.56 1.57
N LEU A 67 -4.80 16.24 1.65
CA LEU A 67 -3.89 15.23 1.10
C LEU A 67 -4.04 15.17 -0.41
N GLN A 68 -2.95 15.42 -1.14
CA GLN A 68 -2.93 15.38 -2.60
C GLN A 68 -2.31 14.09 -3.13
N TRP A 69 -1.09 13.78 -2.70
CA TRP A 69 -0.42 12.55 -3.12
C TRP A 69 0.69 12.14 -2.15
N GLN A 70 1.05 10.85 -2.24
CA GLN A 70 2.23 10.28 -1.59
C GLN A 70 3.01 9.44 -2.59
N ILE A 71 4.34 9.45 -2.50
CA ILE A 71 5.23 8.66 -3.36
C ILE A 71 6.31 8.03 -2.48
N TYR A 72 6.46 6.71 -2.59
CA TYR A 72 7.62 6.02 -2.03
C TYR A 72 8.69 5.83 -3.11
N ILE A 73 9.90 6.30 -2.82
CA ILE A 73 11.06 6.18 -3.70
C ILE A 73 12.11 5.26 -3.04
N PRO A 74 12.28 4.00 -3.54
CA PRO A 74 13.20 3.04 -2.94
C PRO A 74 14.66 3.49 -2.95
N ALA A 75 15.06 4.26 -3.97
CA ALA A 75 16.46 4.66 -4.17
C ALA A 75 17.02 5.49 -3.01
N ASP A 76 16.20 6.32 -2.39
CA ASP A 76 16.57 7.12 -1.22
C ASP A 76 15.82 6.70 0.07
N ASN A 77 15.01 5.65 -0.04
CA ASN A 77 14.17 5.09 1.01
C ASN A 77 13.32 6.14 1.72
N LYS A 78 12.65 7.00 0.94
CA LYS A 78 11.81 8.08 1.45
C LYS A 78 10.37 7.96 1.00
N MET A 79 9.47 8.30 1.93
CA MET A 79 8.07 8.58 1.65
C MET A 79 7.89 10.10 1.50
N TYR A 80 7.52 10.55 0.32
CA TYR A 80 7.17 11.94 0.05
C TYR A 80 5.66 12.12 0.14
N THR A 81 5.22 13.15 0.85
CA THR A 81 3.80 13.51 1.00
C THR A 81 3.60 14.97 0.59
N LYS A 82 2.67 15.20 -0.32
CA LYS A 82 2.23 16.54 -0.72
C LYS A 82 0.87 16.85 -0.12
N MET A 83 0.81 17.95 0.60
CA MET A 83 -0.40 18.53 1.15
C MET A 83 -0.66 19.89 0.49
N SER A 84 -1.93 20.28 0.35
CA SER A 84 -2.31 21.56 -0.27
C SER A 84 -1.87 22.79 0.51
N ASN A 85 -1.72 22.64 1.83
CA ASN A 85 -1.29 23.71 2.74
C ASN A 85 0.23 23.87 2.87
N ASN A 86 1.03 23.13 2.07
CA ASN A 86 2.49 23.23 2.07
C ASN A 86 2.98 23.28 0.62
N GLU A 87 3.83 24.24 0.28
CA GLU A 87 4.42 24.36 -1.06
C GLU A 87 5.40 23.21 -1.36
N ALA A 88 6.17 22.78 -0.35
CA ALA A 88 7.09 21.66 -0.47
C ALA A 88 6.39 20.31 -0.30
N ALA A 89 6.91 19.28 -0.95
CA ALA A 89 6.62 17.90 -0.59
C ALA A 89 7.46 17.52 0.64
N LEU A 90 6.79 17.06 1.69
CA LEU A 90 7.46 16.64 2.93
C LEU A 90 7.90 15.19 2.83
N TRP A 91 9.17 14.91 3.17
CA TRP A 91 9.65 13.54 3.18
C TRP A 91 9.89 13.01 4.59
N THR A 92 9.57 11.74 4.77
CA THR A 92 9.86 10.95 5.97
C THR A 92 10.83 9.83 5.59
N ASP A 93 11.80 9.54 6.44
CA ASP A 93 12.68 8.39 6.28
C ASP A 93 11.87 7.10 6.48
N ALA A 94 11.74 6.33 5.42
CA ALA A 94 10.93 5.11 5.44
C ALA A 94 11.59 3.95 6.24
N SER A 95 12.85 4.09 6.67
CA SER A 95 13.49 3.13 7.59
C SER A 95 12.98 3.25 9.03
N THR A 96 12.36 4.38 9.37
CA THR A 96 11.84 4.65 10.71
C THR A 96 10.37 4.23 10.84
N ASN A 97 10.01 3.73 12.01
CA ASN A 97 8.64 3.44 12.37
C ASN A 97 8.43 3.76 13.85
N SER A 98 7.44 4.59 14.15
CA SER A 98 7.08 4.96 15.52
C SER A 98 6.03 4.03 16.15
N ASP A 99 5.46 3.12 15.37
CA ASP A 99 4.37 2.23 15.79
C ASP A 99 4.85 0.77 15.80
N SER A 100 5.19 0.26 16.98
CA SER A 100 5.73 -1.10 17.13
C SER A 100 4.62 -2.15 17.02
N VAL A 101 4.91 -3.22 16.28
CA VAL A 101 4.05 -4.42 16.23
C VAL A 101 4.24 -5.24 17.51
N ILE A 102 3.14 -5.55 18.19
CA ILE A 102 3.07 -6.34 19.42
C ILE A 102 2.80 -7.81 19.08
N SER A 103 1.83 -8.06 18.20
CA SER A 103 1.47 -9.40 17.73
C SER A 103 0.88 -9.38 16.33
N GLU A 104 0.85 -10.53 15.69
CA GLU A 104 0.38 -10.74 14.33
C GLU A 104 -0.63 -11.89 14.27
N GLU A 105 -1.65 -11.76 13.41
CA GLU A 105 -2.60 -12.83 13.11
C GLU A 105 -2.80 -12.97 11.61
N LEU A 106 -2.98 -14.20 11.11
CA LEU A 106 -3.27 -14.49 9.72
C LEU A 106 -4.50 -15.40 9.62
N ASN A 107 -5.55 -14.91 9.01
CA ASN A 107 -6.82 -15.60 8.78
C ASN A 107 -7.02 -15.85 7.28
N LYS A 108 -7.43 -17.06 6.92
CA LYS A 108 -7.55 -17.47 5.51
C LYS A 108 -8.98 -17.31 4.99
N GLY A 109 -9.12 -16.76 3.76
CA GLY A 109 -10.38 -16.76 3.02
C GLY A 109 -11.54 -16.04 3.71
N VAL A 110 -11.27 -14.93 4.41
CA VAL A 110 -12.27 -14.28 5.30
C VAL A 110 -13.29 -13.43 4.56
N ILE A 111 -12.95 -12.90 3.37
CA ILE A 111 -13.83 -12.00 2.60
C ILE A 111 -13.56 -12.10 1.10
N ASN A 112 -14.58 -11.80 0.29
CA ASN A 112 -14.42 -11.65 -1.16
C ASN A 112 -14.46 -10.16 -1.53
N ILE A 113 -13.44 -9.69 -2.27
CA ILE A 113 -13.35 -8.31 -2.77
C ILE A 113 -13.06 -8.39 -4.27
N LEU A 114 -13.91 -7.82 -5.10
CA LEU A 114 -13.77 -7.82 -6.57
C LEU A 114 -13.55 -9.22 -7.17
N GLY A 115 -14.16 -10.27 -6.58
CA GLY A 115 -13.98 -11.66 -7.01
C GLY A 115 -12.71 -12.34 -6.48
N TYR A 116 -11.88 -11.65 -5.70
CA TYR A 116 -10.72 -12.23 -5.02
C TYR A 116 -11.14 -12.73 -3.63
N SER A 117 -10.97 -14.03 -3.35
CA SER A 117 -11.05 -14.57 -1.98
C SER A 117 -9.83 -14.10 -1.20
N CYS A 118 -10.02 -13.22 -0.24
CA CYS A 118 -8.93 -12.56 0.47
C CYS A 118 -8.64 -13.23 1.81
N ASP A 119 -7.36 -13.37 2.11
CA ASP A 119 -6.85 -13.59 3.45
C ASP A 119 -6.81 -12.27 4.21
N GLU A 120 -6.88 -12.33 5.53
CA GLU A 120 -6.73 -11.19 6.43
C GLU A 120 -5.41 -11.31 7.21
N PHE A 121 -4.63 -10.27 7.23
CA PHE A 121 -3.46 -10.15 8.10
C PHE A 121 -3.65 -8.98 9.06
N ILE A 122 -3.55 -9.26 10.36
CA ILE A 122 -3.77 -8.30 11.41
C ILE A 122 -2.45 -8.02 12.12
N LEU A 123 -2.12 -6.75 12.26
CA LEU A 123 -1.04 -6.24 13.09
C LEU A 123 -1.66 -5.55 14.32
N HIS A 124 -1.41 -6.07 15.50
CA HIS A 124 -1.68 -5.40 16.76
C HIS A 124 -0.48 -4.55 17.11
N CYS A 125 -0.66 -3.24 17.09
CA CYS A 125 0.41 -2.26 17.26
C CYS A 125 0.25 -1.46 18.56
N THR A 126 1.28 -0.74 18.95
CA THR A 126 1.22 0.14 20.13
C THR A 126 0.20 1.26 19.98
N SER A 127 -0.08 1.72 18.75
CA SER A 127 -1.07 2.76 18.47
C SER A 127 -2.50 2.23 18.29
N GLY A 128 -2.68 0.94 18.03
CA GLY A 128 -3.97 0.33 17.70
C GLY A 128 -3.85 -0.90 16.79
N THR A 129 -4.76 -1.06 15.86
CA THR A 129 -4.83 -2.24 14.99
C THR A 129 -4.78 -1.84 13.53
N GLN A 130 -4.01 -2.58 12.74
CA GLN A 130 -3.96 -2.48 11.28
C GLN A 130 -4.37 -3.82 10.68
N LYS A 131 -5.38 -3.83 9.80
CA LYS A 131 -5.86 -5.03 9.12
C LYS A 131 -5.70 -4.87 7.61
N TYR A 132 -5.18 -5.89 6.99
CA TYR A 132 -4.92 -5.93 5.56
C TYR A 132 -5.59 -7.15 4.96
N TYR A 133 -6.40 -6.96 3.92
CA TYR A 133 -7.06 -8.03 3.20
C TYR A 133 -6.42 -8.14 1.81
N PHE A 134 -5.93 -9.32 1.47
CA PHE A 134 -5.13 -9.51 0.27
C PHE A 134 -5.38 -10.85 -0.40
N ASN A 135 -4.97 -10.94 -1.68
CA ASN A 135 -4.95 -12.19 -2.42
C ASN A 135 -3.62 -12.33 -3.15
N SER A 136 -3.04 -13.53 -3.12
CA SER A 136 -1.72 -13.83 -3.71
C SER A 136 -1.63 -13.62 -5.24
N LYS A 137 -2.77 -13.53 -5.94
CA LYS A 137 -2.80 -13.19 -7.37
C LYS A 137 -2.29 -11.78 -7.67
N LEU A 138 -2.33 -10.87 -6.69
CA LEU A 138 -1.77 -9.52 -6.79
C LEU A 138 -0.39 -9.46 -6.13
N GLY A 139 0.46 -10.43 -6.46
CA GLY A 139 1.75 -10.66 -5.82
C GLY A 139 2.75 -9.51 -6.04
N ILE A 140 3.53 -9.19 -5.00
CA ILE A 140 4.69 -8.29 -5.06
C ILE A 140 5.88 -8.94 -4.36
N ASP A 141 7.11 -8.57 -4.76
CA ASP A 141 8.31 -9.09 -4.12
C ASP A 141 8.62 -8.30 -2.82
N PRO A 142 8.53 -8.91 -1.64
CA PRO A 142 8.81 -8.24 -0.37
C PRO A 142 10.26 -7.78 -0.23
N LYS A 143 11.21 -8.39 -0.97
CA LYS A 143 12.62 -7.99 -0.94
C LYS A 143 12.83 -6.55 -1.39
N LEU A 144 11.93 -6.01 -2.22
CA LEU A 144 11.96 -4.63 -2.69
C LEU A 144 11.60 -3.61 -1.58
N TYR A 145 11.06 -4.08 -0.44
CA TYR A 145 10.57 -3.24 0.66
C TYR A 145 11.28 -3.49 1.99
N VAL A 146 12.39 -4.24 2.01
CA VAL A 146 13.08 -4.65 3.24
C VAL A 146 13.46 -3.47 4.15
N ASN A 147 13.74 -2.31 3.58
CA ASN A 147 14.08 -1.07 4.28
C ASN A 147 12.86 -0.16 4.56
N HIS A 148 11.67 -0.50 4.04
CA HIS A 148 10.47 0.31 4.22
C HIS A 148 9.72 -0.10 5.49
N LYS A 149 10.07 0.50 6.62
CA LYS A 149 9.47 0.21 7.94
C LYS A 149 8.28 1.13 8.26
N TYR A 150 8.25 2.32 7.65
CA TYR A 150 7.22 3.33 7.89
C TYR A 150 5.81 2.74 7.73
N GLY A 151 4.94 3.00 8.71
CA GLY A 151 3.56 2.50 8.73
C GLY A 151 3.42 0.97 8.77
N ASN A 152 4.45 0.24 9.22
CA ASN A 152 4.52 -1.23 9.27
C ASN A 152 4.43 -1.89 7.88
N TRP A 153 4.76 -1.15 6.79
CA TRP A 153 4.61 -1.66 5.42
C TRP A 153 5.40 -2.96 5.20
N TYR A 154 6.67 -3.02 5.60
CA TYR A 154 7.45 -4.25 5.46
C TYR A 154 6.91 -5.40 6.32
N ALA A 155 6.38 -5.13 7.52
CA ALA A 155 5.75 -6.15 8.35
C ALA A 155 4.59 -6.82 7.60
N TYR A 156 3.74 -6.00 6.94
CA TYR A 156 2.66 -6.49 6.12
C TYR A 156 3.16 -7.24 4.87
N VAL A 157 3.99 -6.61 4.01
CA VAL A 157 4.36 -7.22 2.72
C VAL A 157 5.23 -8.47 2.87
N SER A 158 6.01 -8.58 3.95
CA SER A 158 6.83 -9.76 4.22
C SER A 158 6.02 -11.03 4.49
N LYS A 159 4.75 -10.88 4.90
CA LYS A 159 3.82 -11.98 5.18
C LYS A 159 2.82 -12.22 4.05
N SER A 160 2.30 -11.14 3.48
CA SER A 160 1.28 -11.22 2.43
C SER A 160 1.86 -11.50 1.05
N ASN A 161 3.05 -10.97 0.76
CA ASN A 161 3.66 -10.93 -0.58
C ASN A 161 2.69 -10.37 -1.64
N ALA A 162 1.77 -9.49 -1.29
CA ALA A 162 0.71 -9.01 -2.17
C ALA A 162 0.31 -7.56 -1.88
N VAL A 163 -0.30 -6.90 -2.89
CA VAL A 163 -0.97 -5.61 -2.71
C VAL A 163 -2.27 -5.84 -1.92
N PRO A 164 -2.60 -5.01 -0.91
CA PRO A 164 -3.85 -5.14 -0.18
C PRO A 164 -5.04 -4.70 -1.04
N LEU A 165 -6.16 -5.42 -0.93
CA LEU A 165 -7.44 -5.04 -1.53
C LEU A 165 -8.35 -4.30 -0.56
N LYS A 166 -8.08 -4.42 0.76
CA LYS A 166 -8.69 -3.60 1.78
C LYS A 166 -7.69 -3.37 2.90
N ILE A 167 -7.74 -2.17 3.47
CA ILE A 167 -6.93 -1.78 4.62
C ILE A 167 -7.88 -1.16 5.64
N GLU A 168 -7.77 -1.57 6.89
CA GLU A 168 -8.44 -0.93 8.02
C GLU A 168 -7.39 -0.54 9.06
N ILE A 169 -7.40 0.72 9.47
CA ILE A 169 -6.54 1.20 10.55
C ILE A 169 -7.44 1.78 11.62
N ASP A 170 -7.33 1.26 12.82
CA ASP A 170 -8.06 1.70 14.00
C ASP A 170 -7.09 2.05 15.12
N ASN A 171 -7.10 3.32 15.53
CA ASN A 171 -6.26 3.83 16.61
C ASN A 171 -7.06 4.78 17.54
N ALA A 172 -6.39 5.43 18.49
CA ALA A 172 -7.03 6.32 19.45
C ALA A 172 -7.62 7.60 18.81
N GLN A 173 -7.15 7.99 17.62
CA GLN A 173 -7.52 9.26 16.98
C GLN A 173 -8.57 9.08 15.89
N PHE A 174 -8.56 7.94 15.19
CA PHE A 174 -9.45 7.70 14.06
C PHE A 174 -9.57 6.21 13.72
N THR A 175 -10.59 5.91 12.93
CA THR A 175 -10.68 4.69 12.12
C THR A 175 -10.68 5.10 10.66
N MET A 176 -9.88 4.43 9.82
CA MET A 176 -9.94 4.61 8.39
C MET A 176 -9.99 3.27 7.67
N THR A 177 -10.74 3.22 6.57
CA THR A 177 -10.89 2.04 5.73
C THR A 177 -10.69 2.44 4.28
N TYR A 178 -9.81 1.70 3.60
CA TYR A 178 -9.62 1.74 2.15
C TYR A 178 -10.11 0.41 1.58
N THR A 179 -11.03 0.45 0.61
CA THR A 179 -11.54 -0.77 -0.05
C THR A 179 -11.37 -0.63 -1.55
N ALA A 180 -10.69 -1.58 -2.18
CA ALA A 180 -10.50 -1.58 -3.62
C ALA A 180 -11.86 -1.64 -4.34
N SER A 181 -12.09 -0.70 -5.22
CA SER A 181 -13.24 -0.65 -6.14
C SER A 181 -12.87 -1.07 -7.55
N GLU A 182 -11.57 -1.03 -7.89
CA GLU A 182 -11.06 -1.45 -9.18
C GLU A 182 -9.60 -1.90 -9.08
N VAL A 183 -9.22 -2.90 -9.88
CA VAL A 183 -7.83 -3.36 -10.07
C VAL A 183 -7.54 -3.35 -11.56
N LYS A 184 -6.52 -2.60 -11.97
CA LYS A 184 -6.10 -2.40 -13.37
C LYS A 184 -4.66 -2.88 -13.56
N PRO A 185 -4.43 -4.17 -13.89
CA PRO A 185 -3.09 -4.63 -14.28
C PRO A 185 -2.66 -3.92 -15.57
N GLN A 186 -1.56 -3.18 -15.52
CA GLN A 186 -1.03 -2.44 -16.69
C GLN A 186 0.44 -2.12 -16.51
N LYS A 187 1.14 -1.93 -17.63
CA LYS A 187 2.48 -1.38 -17.59
C LYS A 187 2.44 0.10 -17.27
N LEU A 188 3.24 0.51 -16.30
CA LEU A 188 3.35 1.90 -15.87
C LEU A 188 4.66 2.50 -16.35
N ASP A 189 4.61 3.75 -16.82
CA ASP A 189 5.82 4.51 -17.10
C ASP A 189 6.52 4.89 -15.79
N ALA A 190 7.85 4.90 -15.79
CA ALA A 190 8.63 5.26 -14.60
C ALA A 190 8.39 6.71 -14.14
N SER A 191 7.97 7.60 -15.04
CA SER A 191 7.64 9.00 -14.73
C SER A 191 6.48 9.14 -13.75
N VAL A 192 5.59 8.13 -13.67
CA VAL A 192 4.49 8.10 -12.68
C VAL A 192 5.01 8.25 -11.24
N PHE A 193 6.20 7.71 -10.98
CA PHE A 193 6.81 7.64 -9.64
C PHE A 193 7.84 8.74 -9.39
N GLN A 194 7.98 9.69 -10.30
CA GLN A 194 8.88 10.82 -10.14
C GLN A 194 8.19 11.97 -9.39
N LEU A 195 8.99 12.72 -8.64
CA LEU A 195 8.53 13.99 -8.09
C LEU A 195 8.26 14.98 -9.22
N PRO A 196 7.21 15.82 -9.11
CA PRO A 196 6.96 16.86 -10.09
C PRO A 196 8.19 17.74 -10.31
N PRO A 197 8.53 18.11 -11.55
CA PRO A 197 9.66 18.99 -11.83
C PRO A 197 9.61 20.29 -11.03
N GLY A 198 10.72 20.66 -10.39
CA GLY A 198 10.84 21.92 -9.66
C GLY A 198 10.16 21.95 -8.28
N ILE A 199 9.53 20.87 -7.84
CA ILE A 199 8.94 20.82 -6.49
C ILE A 199 10.05 20.89 -5.42
N ALA A 200 9.91 21.80 -4.48
CA ALA A 200 10.77 21.82 -3.30
C ALA A 200 10.47 20.62 -2.39
N THR A 201 11.47 20.11 -1.71
CA THR A 201 11.29 19.04 -0.70
C THR A 201 11.87 19.46 0.63
N ALA A 202 11.23 19.06 1.73
CA ALA A 202 11.72 19.29 3.09
C ALA A 202 11.48 18.05 3.94
N LYS A 203 12.28 17.90 5.00
CA LYS A 203 12.04 16.81 5.98
C LYS A 203 10.74 17.09 6.73
N SER A 204 9.92 16.05 6.90
CA SER A 204 8.74 16.15 7.77
C SER A 204 9.15 16.50 9.20
N PRO A 205 8.46 17.43 9.86
CA PRO A 205 8.69 17.74 11.26
C PRO A 205 8.11 16.68 12.23
N TYR A 206 7.36 15.69 11.70
CA TYR A 206 6.65 14.67 12.44
C TYR A 206 7.31 13.30 12.31
#